data_df3ba0b76897912781283d258a23ebc5
#
_entry.id   df3ba0b76897912781283d258a23ebc5
#
_cell.length_a   1.000
_cell.length_b   1.000
_cell.length_c   1.000
_cell.angle_alpha   90.00
_cell.angle_beta   90.00
_cell.angle_gamma   90.00
#
_symmetry.space_group_name_H-M   'P 1'
#
loop_
_entity.id
_entity.type
_entity.pdbx_description
1 polymer ?
#
loop_
_entity_poly.entity_id
_entity_poly.type
_entity_poly.pdbx_seq_one_letter_code
_entity_poly.pdbx_strand_id
1 'polypeptide(L)'
;RSPALTDFIFMVKEKSHMFITGPDVVKTVTNEEVGKEELGGAYTHSSKSGVTHFMCDNEEETLMSIRELLSFLPSNNMEDAPLVPCNDDIHRQVEALQTVIPEDPNMPYDIKDIIEPVLDNQYFFEVMPHFAKNVVVGFGRLGGRSVGIVANQPAWLAGVLDIDASDKAARFIRFCDCFNIPLITFEDVPGFLPGTIQEHNGIIRHGAKIVYAYAEATVPKVTLITRKAYGGAYIVMSSKPTGADVNLAYPQAEIAVMGAAGAVNILYRKSTPEEKQEIIKDYEDKFSNPYCAAERGLIDEVIMPRDTRYKLIQALEMCHNKNQSNPPKKHGNMPL
;
A
#
# COMPACT_ATOMS: atom_id res chain seq x y z
N ARG A 1 9.74 2.34 25.30
CA ARG A 1 10.56 2.19 24.07
C ARG A 1 10.59 0.75 23.58
N SER A 2 10.64 -0.24 24.47
CA SER A 2 10.74 -1.67 24.10
C SER A 2 9.62 -2.16 23.16
N PRO A 3 8.32 -1.80 23.33
CA PRO A 3 7.29 -2.26 22.40
C PRO A 3 7.56 -1.86 20.95
N ALA A 4 8.12 -0.68 20.70
CA ALA A 4 8.41 -0.22 19.33
C ALA A 4 9.58 -0.95 18.64
N LEU A 5 10.27 -1.86 19.33
CA LEU A 5 11.27 -2.76 18.76
C LEU A 5 10.63 -4.02 18.16
N THR A 6 9.37 -4.30 18.48
CA THR A 6 8.62 -5.46 17.95
C THR A 6 7.95 -5.10 16.63
N ASP A 7 7.57 -6.13 15.86
CA ASP A 7 6.98 -5.94 14.53
C ASP A 7 5.55 -5.43 14.60
N PHE A 8 4.75 -5.96 15.54
CA PHE A 8 3.36 -5.56 15.72
C PHE A 8 3.05 -5.24 17.18
N ILE A 9 2.22 -4.22 17.37
CA ILE A 9 1.77 -3.74 18.66
C ILE A 9 0.25 -3.75 18.70
N PHE A 10 -0.29 -4.43 19.70
CA PHE A 10 -1.71 -4.48 20.03
C PHE A 10 -1.99 -3.65 21.26
N MET A 11 -3.05 -2.86 21.24
CA MET A 11 -3.50 -2.09 22.40
C MET A 11 -5.01 -2.27 22.61
N VAL A 12 -5.41 -2.41 23.88
CA VAL A 12 -6.81 -2.46 24.28
C VAL A 12 -7.30 -1.04 24.56
N LYS A 13 -8.44 -0.66 23.98
CA LYS A 13 -9.08 0.65 24.22
C LYS A 13 -9.28 0.90 25.71
N GLU A 14 -9.06 2.14 26.13
CA GLU A 14 -9.26 2.62 27.51
C GLU A 14 -8.48 1.89 28.61
N LYS A 15 -7.68 0.87 28.27
CA LYS A 15 -6.88 0.08 29.22
C LYS A 15 -5.38 0.18 28.95
N SER A 16 -4.99 0.18 27.68
CA SER A 16 -3.56 0.20 27.32
C SER A 16 -3.06 1.61 27.11
N HIS A 17 -1.95 1.93 27.77
CA HIS A 17 -1.29 3.23 27.62
C HIS A 17 0.21 3.06 27.42
N MET A 18 0.78 3.83 26.50
CA MET A 18 2.22 3.91 26.28
C MET A 18 2.65 5.37 26.13
N PHE A 19 3.67 5.78 26.87
CA PHE A 19 4.30 7.09 26.70
C PHE A 19 5.74 7.06 27.21
N ILE A 20 6.54 8.01 26.77
CA ILE A 20 7.93 8.18 27.26
C ILE A 20 7.90 8.63 28.72
N THR A 21 7.05 9.64 29.02
CA THR A 21 6.81 10.20 30.33
C THR A 21 5.32 10.41 30.56
N GLY A 22 4.85 10.18 31.76
CA GLY A 22 3.42 10.33 32.08
C GLY A 22 2.94 11.79 32.11
N PRO A 23 1.60 12.01 32.18
CA PRO A 23 0.99 13.35 32.15
C PRO A 23 1.53 14.33 33.20
N ASP A 24 1.81 13.86 34.40
CA ASP A 24 2.34 14.72 35.48
C ASP A 24 3.72 15.30 35.14
N VAL A 25 4.59 14.50 34.50
CA VAL A 25 5.90 14.97 34.04
C VAL A 25 5.77 15.92 32.88
N VAL A 26 4.88 15.65 31.95
CA VAL A 26 4.56 16.55 30.81
C VAL A 26 4.11 17.90 31.37
N LYS A 27 3.15 17.92 32.30
CA LYS A 27 2.68 19.16 32.96
C LYS A 27 3.82 19.93 33.63
N THR A 28 4.70 19.22 34.32
CA THR A 28 5.82 19.87 35.07
C THR A 28 6.85 20.50 34.11
N VAL A 29 7.14 19.84 32.98
CA VAL A 29 8.23 20.23 32.07
C VAL A 29 7.77 21.20 30.98
N THR A 30 6.59 20.96 30.37
CA THR A 30 6.10 21.73 29.23
C THR A 30 4.91 22.63 29.54
N ASN A 31 4.34 22.54 30.77
CA ASN A 31 3.08 23.18 31.18
C ASN A 31 1.85 22.77 30.37
N GLU A 32 1.90 21.64 29.67
CA GLU A 32 0.77 21.09 28.94
C GLU A 32 -0.10 20.25 29.89
N GLU A 33 -1.40 20.50 29.88
CA GLU A 33 -2.38 19.67 30.59
C GLU A 33 -2.98 18.66 29.63
N VAL A 34 -2.66 17.36 29.83
CA VAL A 34 -3.08 16.26 28.94
C VAL A 34 -3.46 15.04 29.77
N GLY A 35 -4.56 14.37 29.38
CA GLY A 35 -4.98 13.11 30.00
C GLY A 35 -4.17 11.90 29.50
N LYS A 36 -4.24 10.77 30.22
CA LYS A 36 -3.54 9.53 29.83
C LYS A 36 -3.97 9.01 28.45
N GLU A 37 -5.28 9.02 28.18
CA GLU A 37 -5.83 8.58 26.89
C GLU A 37 -5.37 9.48 25.75
N GLU A 38 -5.41 10.78 25.96
CA GLU A 38 -5.01 11.77 24.95
C GLU A 38 -3.50 11.73 24.68
N LEU A 39 -2.67 11.56 25.72
CA LEU A 39 -1.22 11.50 25.62
C LEU A 39 -0.73 10.21 24.92
N GLY A 40 -1.27 9.07 25.34
CA GLY A 40 -0.74 7.79 24.87
C GLY A 40 -1.69 6.60 25.03
N GLY A 41 -2.99 6.82 24.89
CA GLY A 41 -4.00 5.75 24.81
C GLY A 41 -4.00 5.03 23.46
N ALA A 42 -4.74 3.94 23.39
CA ALA A 42 -4.80 3.09 22.20
C ALA A 42 -5.24 3.86 20.94
N TYR A 43 -6.23 4.73 21.06
CA TYR A 43 -6.70 5.54 19.93
C TYR A 43 -5.64 6.55 19.43
N THR A 44 -4.96 7.22 20.35
CA THR A 44 -3.91 8.18 20.00
C THR A 44 -2.77 7.49 19.26
N HIS A 45 -2.33 6.34 19.73
CA HIS A 45 -1.26 5.60 19.08
C HIS A 45 -1.68 4.90 17.80
N SER A 46 -2.96 4.55 17.63
CA SER A 46 -3.45 3.95 16.39
C SER A 46 -3.78 4.98 15.30
N SER A 47 -4.07 6.25 15.65
CA SER A 47 -4.54 7.25 14.68
C SER A 47 -3.58 8.41 14.44
N LYS A 48 -2.76 8.79 15.45
CA LYS A 48 -1.87 9.95 15.36
C LYS A 48 -0.39 9.58 15.24
N SER A 49 0.09 8.66 16.07
CA SER A 49 1.52 8.35 16.11
C SER A 49 1.93 7.11 15.29
N GLY A 50 0.98 6.29 14.89
CA GLY A 50 1.27 5.06 14.14
C GLY A 50 2.04 4.00 14.93
N VAL A 51 2.13 4.11 16.26
CA VAL A 51 2.83 3.13 17.09
C VAL A 51 2.02 1.85 17.23
N THR A 52 0.70 1.95 17.32
CA THR A 52 -0.20 0.81 17.48
C THR A 52 -0.71 0.34 16.14
N HIS A 53 -0.51 -0.94 15.86
CA HIS A 53 -0.95 -1.59 14.64
C HIS A 53 -2.40 -2.09 14.73
N PHE A 54 -2.79 -2.59 15.91
CA PHE A 54 -4.11 -3.13 16.18
C PHE A 54 -4.67 -2.56 17.48
N MET A 55 -5.85 -1.94 17.39
CA MET A 55 -6.60 -1.44 18.52
C MET A 55 -7.84 -2.32 18.70
N CYS A 56 -7.92 -3.01 19.84
CA CYS A 56 -8.97 -3.98 20.14
C CYS A 56 -9.88 -3.45 21.26
N ASP A 57 -11.13 -3.89 21.29
CA ASP A 57 -12.10 -3.46 22.29
C ASP A 57 -11.84 -4.09 23.68
N ASN A 58 -11.27 -5.30 23.68
CA ASN A 58 -11.00 -6.05 24.91
C ASN A 58 -9.83 -7.03 24.74
N GLU A 59 -9.41 -7.68 25.84
CA GLU A 59 -8.29 -8.61 25.88
C GLU A 59 -8.56 -9.89 25.08
N GLU A 60 -9.81 -10.39 25.06
CA GLU A 60 -10.18 -11.60 24.33
C GLU A 60 -10.04 -11.38 22.83
N GLU A 61 -10.56 -10.27 22.30
CA GLU A 61 -10.39 -9.86 20.91
C GLU A 61 -8.90 -9.70 20.56
N THR A 62 -8.13 -9.11 21.47
CA THR A 62 -6.67 -8.96 21.28
C THR A 62 -5.98 -10.31 21.09
N LEU A 63 -6.31 -11.29 21.94
CA LEU A 63 -5.72 -12.63 21.85
C LEU A 63 -6.17 -13.37 20.58
N MET A 64 -7.41 -13.19 20.14
CA MET A 64 -7.90 -13.73 18.89
C MET A 64 -7.17 -13.11 17.69
N SER A 65 -7.04 -11.80 17.66
CA SER A 65 -6.34 -11.07 16.58
C SER A 65 -4.84 -11.43 16.52
N ILE A 66 -4.19 -11.65 17.66
CA ILE A 66 -2.80 -12.13 17.69
C ILE A 66 -2.69 -13.52 17.06
N ARG A 67 -3.59 -14.45 17.39
CA ARG A 67 -3.62 -15.80 16.80
C ARG A 67 -3.88 -15.74 15.31
N GLU A 68 -4.75 -14.85 14.89
CA GLU A 68 -5.05 -14.66 13.49
C GLU A 68 -3.84 -14.11 12.73
N LEU A 69 -3.18 -13.06 13.23
CA LEU A 69 -1.93 -12.55 12.66
C LEU A 69 -0.91 -13.68 12.50
N LEU A 70 -0.69 -14.48 13.53
CA LEU A 70 0.26 -15.60 13.49
C LEU A 70 -0.11 -16.66 12.45
N SER A 71 -1.38 -16.78 12.06
CA SER A 71 -1.81 -17.73 11.02
C SER A 71 -1.33 -17.36 9.61
N PHE A 72 -0.96 -16.10 9.38
CA PHE A 72 -0.41 -15.64 8.10
C PHE A 72 1.11 -15.81 8.02
N LEU A 73 1.79 -15.99 9.14
CA LEU A 73 3.24 -15.96 9.26
C LEU A 73 3.84 -17.36 9.28
N PRO A 74 5.04 -17.57 8.71
CA PRO A 74 5.79 -18.80 8.92
C PRO A 74 6.30 -18.88 10.38
N SER A 75 6.72 -20.06 10.82
CA SER A 75 7.25 -20.24 12.17
C SER A 75 8.59 -19.53 12.38
N ASN A 76 9.31 -19.27 11.30
CA ASN A 76 10.60 -18.53 11.30
C ASN A 76 10.89 -17.99 9.88
N ASN A 77 11.89 -17.14 9.77
CA ASN A 77 12.28 -16.49 8.51
C ASN A 77 12.97 -17.41 7.48
N MET A 78 13.18 -18.69 7.78
CA MET A 78 13.76 -19.68 6.87
C MET A 78 12.67 -20.53 6.17
N GLU A 79 11.43 -20.37 6.58
CA GLU A 79 10.28 -21.07 6.00
C GLU A 79 9.51 -20.16 5.06
N ASP A 80 8.83 -20.74 4.09
CA ASP A 80 7.94 -20.02 3.20
C ASP A 80 6.65 -19.59 3.91
N ALA A 81 5.97 -18.61 3.35
CA ALA A 81 4.65 -18.17 3.83
C ALA A 81 3.67 -19.36 3.87
N PRO A 82 2.82 -19.48 4.91
CA PRO A 82 1.92 -20.61 5.08
C PRO A 82 0.99 -20.81 3.88
N LEU A 83 0.86 -22.07 3.46
CA LEU A 83 -0.13 -22.50 2.49
C LEU A 83 -1.21 -23.32 3.21
N VAL A 84 -2.46 -22.86 3.14
CA VAL A 84 -3.60 -23.54 3.75
C VAL A 84 -4.54 -24.08 2.66
N PRO A 85 -5.34 -25.13 2.94
CA PRO A 85 -6.35 -25.59 1.98
C PRO A 85 -7.29 -24.44 1.60
N CYS A 86 -7.50 -24.23 0.31
CA CYS A 86 -8.39 -23.23 -0.23
C CYS A 86 -9.62 -23.92 -0.85
N ASN A 87 -10.81 -23.56 -0.36
CA ASN A 87 -12.08 -24.02 -0.92
C ASN A 87 -12.73 -22.98 -1.84
N ASP A 88 -12.14 -21.77 -1.94
CA ASP A 88 -12.62 -20.73 -2.84
C ASP A 88 -12.01 -20.96 -4.23
N ASP A 89 -12.85 -21.03 -5.25
CA ASP A 89 -12.42 -21.34 -6.62
C ASP A 89 -11.37 -20.32 -7.10
N ILE A 90 -10.22 -20.85 -7.51
CA ILE A 90 -9.11 -20.04 -8.04
C ILE A 90 -9.47 -19.35 -9.37
N HIS A 91 -10.43 -19.90 -10.12
CA HIS A 91 -10.91 -19.36 -11.39
C HIS A 91 -12.17 -18.50 -11.24
N ARG A 92 -12.61 -18.27 -10.01
CA ARG A 92 -13.81 -17.45 -9.75
C ARG A 92 -13.62 -16.05 -10.33
N GLN A 93 -14.49 -15.68 -11.26
CA GLN A 93 -14.59 -14.30 -11.75
C GLN A 93 -15.33 -13.43 -10.75
N VAL A 94 -14.93 -12.18 -10.65
CA VAL A 94 -15.52 -11.18 -9.74
C VAL A 94 -16.17 -10.09 -10.59
N GLU A 95 -17.38 -10.35 -11.09
CA GLU A 95 -18.09 -9.45 -12.01
C GLU A 95 -18.29 -8.04 -11.45
N ALA A 96 -18.48 -7.90 -10.12
CA ALA A 96 -18.63 -6.61 -9.47
C ALA A 96 -17.45 -5.65 -9.73
N LEU A 97 -16.24 -6.17 -9.96
CA LEU A 97 -15.06 -5.34 -10.23
C LEU A 97 -15.16 -4.55 -11.54
N GLN A 98 -16.02 -4.95 -12.48
CA GLN A 98 -16.22 -4.24 -13.73
C GLN A 98 -16.75 -2.81 -13.54
N THR A 99 -17.40 -2.54 -12.42
CA THR A 99 -18.07 -1.26 -12.12
C THR A 99 -17.61 -0.58 -10.83
N VAL A 100 -16.64 -1.15 -10.11
CA VAL A 100 -16.13 -0.58 -8.84
C VAL A 100 -15.43 0.75 -9.07
N ILE A 101 -14.64 0.86 -10.14
CA ILE A 101 -13.90 2.08 -10.46
C ILE A 101 -14.83 3.01 -11.25
N PRO A 102 -15.09 4.23 -10.72
CA PRO A 102 -15.90 5.21 -11.43
C PRO A 102 -15.29 5.63 -12.78
N GLU A 103 -16.15 5.93 -13.76
CA GLU A 103 -15.72 6.48 -15.05
C GLU A 103 -15.07 7.87 -14.92
N ASP A 104 -15.59 8.70 -13.98
CA ASP A 104 -14.94 9.97 -13.65
C ASP A 104 -13.66 9.72 -12.83
N PRO A 105 -12.47 10.06 -13.37
CA PRO A 105 -11.20 9.84 -12.68
C PRO A 105 -11.03 10.63 -11.38
N ASN A 106 -11.89 11.61 -11.11
CA ASN A 106 -11.87 12.40 -9.88
C ASN A 106 -12.82 11.86 -8.80
N MET A 107 -13.70 10.93 -9.16
CA MET A 107 -14.60 10.31 -8.20
C MET A 107 -13.87 9.27 -7.33
N PRO A 108 -13.94 9.38 -5.99
CA PRO A 108 -13.31 8.42 -5.10
C PRO A 108 -14.05 7.07 -5.09
N TYR A 109 -13.32 6.00 -4.76
CA TYR A 109 -13.85 4.68 -4.43
C TYR A 109 -13.01 4.06 -3.33
N ASP A 110 -13.54 3.07 -2.62
CA ASP A 110 -12.78 2.34 -1.61
C ASP A 110 -11.99 1.20 -2.28
N ILE A 111 -10.68 1.21 -2.15
CA ILE A 111 -9.82 0.16 -2.72
C ILE A 111 -10.11 -1.23 -2.13
N LYS A 112 -10.70 -1.29 -0.94
CA LYS A 112 -11.11 -2.55 -0.31
C LYS A 112 -12.23 -3.24 -1.08
N ASP A 113 -13.06 -2.50 -1.83
CA ASP A 113 -14.05 -3.06 -2.74
C ASP A 113 -13.41 -3.85 -3.91
N ILE A 114 -12.10 -3.69 -4.13
CA ILE A 114 -11.31 -4.52 -5.04
C ILE A 114 -10.55 -5.61 -4.27
N ILE A 115 -9.90 -5.26 -3.16
CA ILE A 115 -9.05 -6.17 -2.38
C ILE A 115 -9.85 -7.35 -1.84
N GLU A 116 -10.91 -7.07 -1.10
CA GLU A 116 -11.70 -8.11 -0.40
C GLU A 116 -12.28 -9.15 -1.37
N PRO A 117 -12.98 -8.76 -2.45
CA PRO A 117 -13.59 -9.75 -3.35
C PRO A 117 -12.59 -10.64 -4.08
N VAL A 118 -11.32 -10.23 -4.25
CA VAL A 118 -10.31 -11.07 -4.93
C VAL A 118 -9.61 -12.04 -3.99
N LEU A 119 -9.58 -11.75 -2.69
CA LEU A 119 -8.97 -12.61 -1.68
C LEU A 119 -9.81 -13.86 -1.41
N ASP A 120 -9.16 -14.90 -0.89
CA ASP A 120 -9.83 -16.13 -0.47
C ASP A 120 -10.87 -15.81 0.61
N ASN A 121 -12.09 -16.34 0.43
CA ASN A 121 -13.24 -16.10 1.30
C ASN A 121 -13.58 -14.61 1.49
N GLN A 122 -13.12 -13.73 0.61
CA GLN A 122 -13.31 -12.28 0.66
C GLN A 122 -12.82 -11.67 1.99
N TYR A 123 -11.73 -12.24 2.53
CA TYR A 123 -11.23 -11.87 3.84
C TYR A 123 -9.89 -11.14 3.76
N PHE A 124 -9.87 -9.94 4.35
CA PHE A 124 -8.71 -9.07 4.46
C PHE A 124 -8.42 -8.70 5.91
N PHE A 125 -7.22 -8.98 6.40
CA PHE A 125 -6.75 -8.64 7.74
C PHE A 125 -5.94 -7.35 7.67
N GLU A 126 -6.64 -6.20 7.81
CA GLU A 126 -6.04 -4.87 7.69
C GLU A 126 -5.14 -4.54 8.88
N VAL A 127 -3.95 -3.99 8.60
CA VAL A 127 -2.98 -3.51 9.59
C VAL A 127 -3.01 -1.99 9.61
N MET A 128 -3.03 -1.36 10.78
CA MET A 128 -3.06 0.10 10.97
C MET A 128 -4.24 0.80 10.25
N PRO A 129 -5.48 0.35 10.41
CA PRO A 129 -6.62 0.91 9.68
C PRO A 129 -6.93 2.38 10.00
N HIS A 130 -6.42 2.89 11.13
CA HIS A 130 -6.68 4.25 11.59
C HIS A 130 -5.55 5.23 11.28
N PHE A 131 -4.35 4.74 10.92
CA PHE A 131 -3.18 5.57 10.62
C PHE A 131 -2.91 5.63 9.13
N ALA A 132 -2.54 6.82 8.62
CA ALA A 132 -2.21 7.02 7.21
C ALA A 132 -3.20 6.31 6.27
N LYS A 133 -4.47 6.70 6.35
CA LYS A 133 -5.59 6.01 5.68
C LYS A 133 -5.53 6.07 4.15
N ASN A 134 -4.70 6.96 3.60
CA ASN A 134 -4.40 7.08 2.17
C ASN A 134 -3.59 5.90 1.62
N VAL A 135 -3.05 5.04 2.49
CA VAL A 135 -2.45 3.74 2.15
C VAL A 135 -3.04 2.65 3.03
N VAL A 136 -3.47 1.56 2.41
CA VAL A 136 -3.98 0.34 3.06
C VAL A 136 -2.89 -0.72 3.01
N VAL A 137 -2.62 -1.36 4.16
CA VAL A 137 -1.72 -2.51 4.25
C VAL A 137 -2.37 -3.61 5.09
N GLY A 138 -2.08 -4.86 4.80
CA GLY A 138 -2.63 -5.98 5.54
C GLY A 138 -2.34 -7.32 4.90
N PHE A 139 -2.88 -8.37 5.49
CA PHE A 139 -2.70 -9.75 5.04
C PHE A 139 -3.98 -10.31 4.45
N GLY A 140 -3.82 -11.20 3.49
CA GLY A 140 -4.90 -12.00 2.94
C GLY A 140 -4.35 -13.32 2.42
N ARG A 141 -5.20 -14.09 1.74
CA ARG A 141 -4.78 -15.32 1.06
C ARG A 141 -5.26 -15.31 -0.39
N LEU A 142 -4.44 -15.88 -1.25
CA LEU A 142 -4.75 -16.12 -2.65
C LEU A 142 -4.39 -17.56 -3.01
N GLY A 143 -5.40 -18.38 -3.29
CA GLY A 143 -5.23 -19.81 -3.52
C GLY A 143 -4.65 -20.55 -2.31
N GLY A 144 -4.97 -20.13 -1.09
CA GLY A 144 -4.46 -20.66 0.17
C GLY A 144 -3.12 -20.08 0.63
N ARG A 145 -2.39 -19.36 -0.22
CA ARG A 145 -1.08 -18.76 0.08
C ARG A 145 -1.26 -17.42 0.79
N SER A 146 -0.58 -17.22 1.91
CA SER A 146 -0.52 -15.91 2.58
C SER A 146 0.17 -14.88 1.69
N VAL A 147 -0.41 -13.69 1.61
CA VAL A 147 0.12 -12.55 0.85
C VAL A 147 0.02 -11.27 1.66
N GLY A 148 0.98 -10.37 1.49
CA GLY A 148 0.93 -9.01 1.99
C GLY A 148 0.34 -8.09 0.92
N ILE A 149 -0.65 -7.30 1.31
CA ILE A 149 -1.31 -6.32 0.45
C ILE A 149 -0.80 -4.92 0.78
N VAL A 150 -0.44 -4.16 -0.25
CA VAL A 150 -0.13 -2.72 -0.15
C VAL A 150 -0.97 -2.01 -1.21
N ALA A 151 -1.76 -1.02 -0.82
CA ALA A 151 -2.66 -0.36 -1.75
C ALA A 151 -2.79 1.14 -1.48
N ASN A 152 -2.90 1.94 -2.53
CA ASN A 152 -3.37 3.33 -2.40
C ASN A 152 -4.87 3.33 -2.14
N GLN A 153 -5.35 4.24 -1.28
CA GLN A 153 -6.76 4.38 -0.94
C GLN A 153 -7.36 5.65 -1.57
N PRO A 154 -8.02 5.54 -2.74
CA PRO A 154 -8.60 6.71 -3.42
C PRO A 154 -9.68 7.45 -2.62
N ALA A 155 -10.36 6.75 -1.72
CA ALA A 155 -11.36 7.36 -0.83
C ALA A 155 -10.74 8.30 0.21
N TRP A 156 -9.42 8.27 0.39
CA TRP A 156 -8.71 9.11 1.35
C TRP A 156 -7.56 9.85 0.69
N LEU A 157 -7.63 11.20 0.67
CA LEU A 157 -6.64 12.06 0.01
C LEU A 157 -6.33 11.64 -1.44
N ALA A 158 -7.31 11.09 -2.17
CA ALA A 158 -7.16 10.56 -3.53
C ALA A 158 -6.03 9.52 -3.69
N GLY A 159 -5.60 8.85 -2.62
CA GLY A 159 -4.51 7.86 -2.66
C GLY A 159 -3.11 8.44 -2.77
N VAL A 160 -2.91 9.76 -2.57
CA VAL A 160 -1.57 10.37 -2.60
C VAL A 160 -0.66 9.79 -1.52
N LEU A 161 0.64 9.79 -1.75
CA LEU A 161 1.64 9.41 -0.75
C LEU A 161 2.09 10.64 0.05
N ASP A 162 1.98 10.57 1.36
CA ASP A 162 2.56 11.51 2.31
C ASP A 162 3.63 10.84 3.18
N ILE A 163 4.15 11.55 4.17
CA ILE A 163 5.19 11.04 5.06
C ILE A 163 4.72 9.80 5.80
N ASP A 164 3.54 9.85 6.42
CA ASP A 164 3.01 8.76 7.24
C ASP A 164 2.67 7.53 6.41
N ALA A 165 2.07 7.72 5.23
CA ALA A 165 1.81 6.64 4.27
C ALA A 165 3.10 5.97 3.78
N SER A 166 4.14 6.77 3.55
CA SER A 166 5.46 6.27 3.14
C SER A 166 6.09 5.38 4.22
N ASP A 167 6.04 5.81 5.47
CA ASP A 167 6.58 5.05 6.60
C ASP A 167 5.77 3.77 6.87
N LYS A 168 4.44 3.87 6.84
CA LYS A 168 3.52 2.72 6.98
C LYS A 168 3.79 1.65 5.92
N ALA A 169 3.80 2.05 4.64
CA ALA A 169 4.04 1.13 3.54
C ALA A 169 5.43 0.48 3.61
N ALA A 170 6.49 1.29 3.78
CA ALA A 170 7.86 0.78 3.81
C ALA A 170 8.10 -0.22 4.94
N ARG A 171 7.57 0.04 6.14
CA ARG A 171 7.65 -0.87 7.28
C ARG A 171 6.95 -2.20 6.98
N PHE A 172 5.75 -2.17 6.42
CA PHE A 172 4.98 -3.37 6.10
C PHE A 172 5.65 -4.21 5.00
N ILE A 173 6.15 -3.57 3.93
CA ILE A 173 6.89 -4.23 2.85
C ILE A 173 8.12 -4.98 3.40
N ARG A 174 8.90 -4.32 4.24
CA ARG A 174 10.09 -4.94 4.86
C ARG A 174 9.73 -6.10 5.77
N PHE A 175 8.63 -5.99 6.52
CA PHE A 175 8.13 -7.10 7.31
C PHE A 175 7.78 -8.31 6.44
N CYS A 176 7.03 -8.11 5.36
CA CYS A 176 6.68 -9.20 4.45
C CYS A 176 7.93 -9.88 3.86
N ASP A 177 8.91 -9.09 3.44
CA ASP A 177 10.17 -9.62 2.91
C ASP A 177 10.96 -10.42 3.98
N CYS A 178 10.99 -9.96 5.23
CA CYS A 178 11.65 -10.67 6.33
C CYS A 178 11.06 -12.08 6.58
N PHE A 179 9.79 -12.28 6.27
CA PHE A 179 9.07 -13.53 6.54
C PHE A 179 8.60 -14.26 5.28
N ASN A 180 9.24 -13.99 4.14
CA ASN A 180 8.98 -14.66 2.85
C ASN A 180 7.51 -14.58 2.38
N ILE A 181 6.83 -13.49 2.71
CA ILE A 181 5.42 -13.26 2.33
C ILE A 181 5.40 -12.49 1.02
N PRO A 182 4.85 -13.05 -0.07
CA PRO A 182 4.71 -12.36 -1.34
C PRO A 182 3.91 -11.06 -1.21
N LEU A 183 4.27 -10.06 -2.00
CA LEU A 183 3.65 -8.74 -1.99
C LEU A 183 2.74 -8.56 -3.20
N ILE A 184 1.49 -8.16 -2.95
CA ILE A 184 0.54 -7.71 -3.97
C ILE A 184 0.30 -6.22 -3.76
N THR A 185 0.58 -5.43 -4.79
CA THR A 185 0.38 -3.98 -4.77
C THR A 185 -0.81 -3.61 -5.63
N PHE A 186 -1.79 -2.87 -5.08
CA PHE A 186 -2.87 -2.24 -5.85
C PHE A 186 -2.55 -0.76 -5.95
N GLU A 187 -2.39 -0.28 -7.17
CA GLU A 187 -1.91 1.07 -7.42
C GLU A 187 -3.00 1.96 -8.03
N ASP A 188 -3.33 3.05 -7.33
CA ASP A 188 -4.08 4.19 -7.81
C ASP A 188 -3.52 5.44 -7.14
N VAL A 189 -2.45 5.99 -7.71
CA VAL A 189 -1.67 7.05 -7.09
C VAL A 189 -1.46 8.24 -8.04
N PRO A 190 -1.98 9.44 -7.70
CA PRO A 190 -1.78 10.64 -8.51
C PRO A 190 -0.43 11.33 -8.26
N GLY A 191 0.28 10.99 -7.18
CA GLY A 191 1.54 11.62 -6.81
C GLY A 191 1.86 11.56 -5.33
N PHE A 192 2.93 12.24 -4.94
CA PHE A 192 3.20 12.60 -3.55
C PHE A 192 2.44 13.86 -3.16
N LEU A 193 2.06 13.96 -1.88
CA LEU A 193 1.35 15.13 -1.36
C LEU A 193 2.27 16.37 -1.41
N PRO A 194 1.90 17.42 -2.17
CA PRO A 194 2.71 18.64 -2.24
C PRO A 194 2.48 19.53 -1.03
N GLY A 195 3.40 20.43 -0.79
CA GLY A 195 3.26 21.52 0.19
C GLY A 195 4.43 21.63 1.15
N THR A 196 4.58 22.83 1.71
CA THR A 196 5.72 23.18 2.58
C THR A 196 5.82 22.30 3.82
N ILE A 197 4.70 21.86 4.39
CA ILE A 197 4.70 20.96 5.55
C ILE A 197 5.35 19.62 5.17
N GLN A 198 4.99 19.04 4.04
CA GLN A 198 5.57 17.79 3.58
C GLN A 198 7.06 17.95 3.23
N GLU A 199 7.41 19.01 2.49
CA GLU A 199 8.80 19.28 2.09
C GLU A 199 9.70 19.51 3.31
N HIS A 200 9.28 20.38 4.25
CA HIS A 200 10.08 20.70 5.44
C HIS A 200 10.19 19.53 6.43
N ASN A 201 9.22 18.64 6.46
CA ASN A 201 9.28 17.41 7.26
C ASN A 201 9.95 16.24 6.53
N GLY A 202 10.45 16.45 5.31
CA GLY A 202 11.33 15.51 4.61
C GLY A 202 10.60 14.43 3.79
N ILE A 203 9.52 14.77 3.08
CA ILE A 203 8.79 13.84 2.20
C ILE A 203 9.73 13.11 1.22
N ILE A 204 10.78 13.78 0.72
CA ILE A 204 11.76 13.14 -0.18
C ILE A 204 12.46 11.98 0.52
N ARG A 205 12.88 12.16 1.77
CA ARG A 205 13.54 11.12 2.58
C ARG A 205 12.57 10.00 2.94
N HIS A 206 11.34 10.33 3.35
CA HIS A 206 10.32 9.34 3.72
C HIS A 206 9.81 8.57 2.50
N GLY A 207 9.56 9.24 1.36
CA GLY A 207 9.19 8.58 0.11
C GLY A 207 10.27 7.64 -0.42
N ALA A 208 11.54 7.96 -0.22
CA ALA A 208 12.67 7.09 -0.56
C ALA A 208 12.67 5.75 0.20
N LYS A 209 12.04 5.68 1.38
CA LYS A 209 11.90 4.43 2.14
C LYS A 209 11.08 3.37 1.37
N ILE A 210 10.02 3.79 0.66
CA ILE A 210 9.19 2.85 -0.13
C ILE A 210 10.04 2.26 -1.27
N VAL A 211 10.74 3.11 -2.04
CA VAL A 211 11.63 2.65 -3.11
C VAL A 211 12.65 1.67 -2.59
N TYR A 212 13.30 2.03 -1.47
CA TYR A 212 14.30 1.18 -0.85
C TYR A 212 13.72 -0.17 -0.43
N ALA A 213 12.54 -0.16 0.22
CA ALA A 213 11.89 -1.37 0.70
C ALA A 213 11.53 -2.32 -0.46
N TYR A 214 10.92 -1.82 -1.53
CA TYR A 214 10.58 -2.64 -2.70
C TYR A 214 11.82 -3.12 -3.48
N ALA A 215 12.85 -2.27 -3.63
CA ALA A 215 14.07 -2.65 -4.32
C ALA A 215 14.90 -3.68 -3.55
N GLU A 216 14.86 -3.64 -2.21
CA GLU A 216 15.56 -4.61 -1.35
C GLU A 216 14.79 -5.93 -1.23
N ALA A 217 13.46 -5.90 -1.33
CA ALA A 217 12.61 -7.08 -1.17
C ALA A 217 12.90 -8.15 -2.23
N THR A 218 13.11 -9.37 -1.75
CA THR A 218 13.45 -10.56 -2.56
C THR A 218 12.26 -11.47 -2.81
N VAL A 219 11.16 -11.28 -2.09
CA VAL A 219 9.90 -12.02 -2.27
C VAL A 219 9.24 -11.72 -3.62
N PRO A 220 8.35 -12.58 -4.13
CA PRO A 220 7.53 -12.26 -5.28
C PRO A 220 6.77 -10.94 -5.11
N LYS A 221 6.82 -10.10 -6.13
CA LYS A 221 6.17 -8.78 -6.17
C LYS A 221 5.27 -8.68 -7.38
N VAL A 222 3.97 -8.61 -7.16
CA VAL A 222 2.96 -8.47 -8.20
C VAL A 222 2.24 -7.15 -8.02
N THR A 223 2.17 -6.35 -9.06
CA THR A 223 1.50 -5.04 -9.04
C THR A 223 0.32 -5.03 -10.00
N LEU A 224 -0.81 -4.51 -9.55
CA LEU A 224 -1.97 -4.22 -10.36
C LEU A 224 -2.26 -2.73 -10.33
N ILE A 225 -2.12 -2.08 -11.48
CA ILE A 225 -2.51 -0.68 -11.65
C ILE A 225 -3.99 -0.63 -11.96
N THR A 226 -4.77 -0.08 -11.03
CA THR A 226 -6.24 -0.05 -11.14
C THR A 226 -6.74 1.19 -11.87
N ARG A 227 -6.10 2.35 -11.65
CA ARG A 227 -6.48 3.60 -12.31
C ARG A 227 -5.26 4.49 -12.55
N LYS A 228 -4.87 5.37 -11.63
CA LYS A 228 -3.78 6.34 -11.80
C LYS A 228 -2.44 5.76 -11.37
N ALA A 229 -1.41 6.02 -12.16
CA ALA A 229 -0.03 5.69 -11.85
C ALA A 229 0.88 6.82 -12.39
N TYR A 230 1.09 7.88 -11.58
CA TYR A 230 1.74 9.08 -12.06
C TYR A 230 3.11 9.32 -11.45
N GLY A 231 4.08 9.59 -12.32
CA GLY A 231 5.38 10.15 -12.00
C GLY A 231 6.20 9.33 -11.00
N GLY A 232 6.80 10.03 -10.04
CA GLY A 232 7.63 9.40 -9.01
C GLY A 232 6.85 8.45 -8.09
N ALA A 233 5.56 8.71 -7.86
CA ALA A 233 4.72 7.85 -7.05
C ALA A 233 4.45 6.50 -7.72
N TYR A 234 4.21 6.48 -9.05
CA TYR A 234 4.19 5.24 -9.84
C TYR A 234 5.48 4.43 -9.64
N ILE A 235 6.63 5.10 -9.74
CA ILE A 235 7.92 4.40 -9.64
C ILE A 235 8.09 3.73 -8.29
N VAL A 236 7.70 4.38 -7.19
CA VAL A 236 7.92 3.85 -5.83
C VAL A 236 6.95 2.73 -5.44
N MET A 237 5.79 2.63 -6.10
CA MET A 237 4.74 1.65 -5.79
C MET A 237 4.94 0.31 -6.51
N SER A 238 6.13 -0.29 -6.38
CA SER A 238 6.45 -1.61 -6.97
C SER A 238 6.32 -1.65 -8.49
N SER A 239 6.90 -0.66 -9.17
CA SER A 239 6.91 -0.63 -10.63
C SER A 239 7.88 -1.64 -11.23
N LYS A 240 7.69 -1.96 -12.52
CA LYS A 240 8.62 -2.83 -13.28
C LYS A 240 10.07 -2.36 -13.21
N PRO A 241 10.38 -1.05 -13.42
CA PRO A 241 11.74 -0.53 -13.30
C PRO A 241 12.38 -0.70 -11.92
N THR A 242 11.60 -0.79 -10.85
CA THR A 242 12.12 -1.03 -9.48
C THR A 242 12.20 -2.50 -9.09
N GLY A 243 11.96 -3.41 -10.05
CA GLY A 243 12.15 -4.84 -9.87
C GLY A 243 10.90 -5.60 -9.42
N ALA A 244 9.70 -5.11 -9.74
CA ALA A 244 8.49 -5.93 -9.65
C ALA A 244 8.55 -7.08 -10.65
N ASP A 245 8.07 -8.26 -10.26
CA ASP A 245 8.13 -9.46 -11.09
C ASP A 245 7.05 -9.45 -12.18
N VAL A 246 5.81 -9.13 -11.78
CA VAL A 246 4.65 -9.04 -12.69
C VAL A 246 3.90 -7.74 -12.47
N ASN A 247 3.69 -6.98 -13.54
CA ASN A 247 2.91 -5.75 -13.54
C ASN A 247 1.69 -5.89 -14.44
N LEU A 248 0.51 -5.81 -13.84
CA LEU A 248 -0.78 -5.87 -14.49
C LEU A 248 -1.43 -4.49 -14.50
N ALA A 249 -2.31 -4.22 -15.45
CA ALA A 249 -3.11 -3.01 -15.44
C ALA A 249 -4.55 -3.28 -15.90
N TYR A 250 -5.48 -2.49 -15.39
CA TYR A 250 -6.83 -2.45 -15.95
C TYR A 250 -6.86 -1.62 -17.25
N PRO A 251 -7.84 -1.86 -18.16
CA PRO A 251 -7.91 -1.13 -19.42
C PRO A 251 -8.04 0.38 -19.29
N GLN A 252 -8.64 0.87 -18.17
CA GLN A 252 -8.80 2.29 -17.87
C GLN A 252 -7.63 2.88 -17.09
N ALA A 253 -6.54 2.14 -16.88
CA ALA A 253 -5.39 2.64 -16.15
C ALA A 253 -4.68 3.78 -16.92
N GLU A 254 -4.28 4.79 -16.17
CA GLU A 254 -3.55 5.94 -16.70
C GLU A 254 -2.12 5.93 -16.17
N ILE A 255 -1.15 5.64 -17.05
CA ILE A 255 0.27 5.53 -16.68
C ILE A 255 1.04 6.63 -17.38
N ALA A 256 1.49 7.62 -16.62
CA ALA A 256 2.10 8.82 -17.17
C ALA A 256 3.08 9.49 -16.20
N VAL A 257 3.88 10.42 -16.71
CA VAL A 257 4.74 11.27 -15.86
C VAL A 257 3.89 12.18 -14.97
N MET A 258 2.75 12.65 -15.49
CA MET A 258 1.75 13.42 -14.75
C MET A 258 0.40 13.33 -15.47
N GLY A 259 -0.69 13.65 -14.79
CA GLY A 259 -2.01 13.68 -15.41
C GLY A 259 -2.07 14.66 -16.59
N ALA A 260 -2.85 14.30 -17.62
CA ALA A 260 -2.93 15.03 -18.89
C ALA A 260 -3.22 16.53 -18.72
N ALA A 261 -4.18 16.88 -17.87
CA ALA A 261 -4.52 18.28 -17.57
C ALA A 261 -3.31 19.08 -17.01
N GLY A 262 -2.51 18.47 -16.14
CA GLY A 262 -1.30 19.07 -15.61
C GLY A 262 -0.24 19.28 -16.70
N ALA A 263 0.00 18.24 -17.51
CA ALA A 263 0.95 18.30 -18.62
C ALA A 263 0.59 19.39 -19.64
N VAL A 264 -0.66 19.43 -20.06
CA VAL A 264 -1.16 20.41 -21.03
C VAL A 264 -1.09 21.84 -20.48
N ASN A 265 -1.42 22.05 -19.20
CA ASN A 265 -1.31 23.38 -18.59
C ASN A 265 0.15 23.88 -18.51
N ILE A 266 1.12 22.98 -18.42
CA ILE A 266 2.55 23.35 -18.42
C ILE A 266 3.04 23.59 -19.83
N LEU A 267 2.77 22.67 -20.75
CA LEU A 267 3.32 22.68 -22.12
C LEU A 267 2.63 23.71 -23.02
N TYR A 268 1.33 23.91 -22.83
CA TYR A 268 0.47 24.74 -23.68
C TYR A 268 -0.15 25.92 -22.89
N ARG A 269 0.69 26.61 -22.11
CA ARG A 269 0.27 27.74 -21.26
C ARG A 269 -0.48 28.84 -21.99
N LYS A 270 -0.20 29.04 -23.30
CA LYS A 270 -0.75 30.12 -24.12
C LYS A 270 -2.03 29.77 -24.86
N SER A 271 -2.43 28.49 -24.86
CA SER A 271 -3.65 28.02 -25.52
C SER A 271 -4.91 28.42 -24.76
N THR A 272 -6.01 28.57 -25.50
CA THR A 272 -7.33 28.86 -24.90
C THR A 272 -7.84 27.67 -24.10
N PRO A 273 -8.83 27.85 -23.22
CA PRO A 273 -9.42 26.72 -22.48
C PRO A 273 -10.00 25.64 -23.39
N GLU A 274 -10.61 26.02 -24.51
CA GLU A 274 -11.21 25.12 -25.48
C GLU A 274 -10.13 24.28 -26.20
N GLU A 275 -9.07 24.93 -26.69
CA GLU A 275 -7.90 24.27 -27.29
C GLU A 275 -7.25 23.30 -26.31
N LYS A 276 -7.15 23.69 -25.02
CA LYS A 276 -6.57 22.81 -24.00
C LYS A 276 -7.38 21.55 -23.79
N GLN A 277 -8.71 21.62 -23.85
CA GLN A 277 -9.56 20.43 -23.70
C GLN A 277 -9.33 19.41 -24.83
N GLU A 278 -9.22 19.88 -26.08
CA GLU A 278 -8.89 19.01 -27.22
C GLU A 278 -7.50 18.36 -27.06
N ILE A 279 -6.51 19.17 -26.64
CA ILE A 279 -5.13 18.68 -26.42
C ILE A 279 -5.08 17.67 -25.28
N ILE A 280 -5.85 17.88 -24.19
CA ILE A 280 -5.93 16.94 -23.07
C ILE A 280 -6.41 15.58 -23.57
N LYS A 281 -7.51 15.56 -24.31
CA LYS A 281 -8.06 14.33 -24.88
C LYS A 281 -7.09 13.62 -25.82
N ASP A 282 -6.46 14.36 -26.73
CA ASP A 282 -5.43 13.80 -27.63
C ASP A 282 -4.20 13.26 -26.86
N TYR A 283 -3.85 13.91 -25.75
CA TYR A 283 -2.75 13.48 -24.87
C TYR A 283 -3.11 12.21 -24.12
N GLU A 284 -4.34 12.10 -23.58
CA GLU A 284 -4.84 10.90 -22.92
C GLU A 284 -4.85 9.71 -23.86
N ASP A 285 -5.42 9.87 -25.05
CA ASP A 285 -5.49 8.82 -26.06
C ASP A 285 -4.11 8.33 -26.51
N LYS A 286 -3.11 9.22 -26.59
CA LYS A 286 -1.78 8.88 -27.08
C LYS A 286 -0.81 8.41 -26.01
N PHE A 287 -0.91 8.90 -24.79
CA PHE A 287 0.16 8.73 -23.78
C PHE A 287 -0.29 8.19 -22.43
N SER A 288 -1.55 8.43 -22.02
CA SER A 288 -2.00 8.13 -20.67
C SER A 288 -2.85 6.86 -20.62
N ASN A 289 -2.42 5.79 -21.32
CA ASN A 289 -3.15 4.54 -21.37
C ASN A 289 -2.21 3.34 -21.12
N PRO A 290 -2.74 2.19 -20.67
CA PRO A 290 -1.91 1.03 -20.33
C PRO A 290 -1.25 0.38 -21.54
N TYR A 291 -1.81 0.54 -22.74
CA TYR A 291 -1.27 -0.08 -23.95
C TYR A 291 0.05 0.53 -24.37
N CYS A 292 0.19 1.86 -24.26
CA CYS A 292 1.47 2.54 -24.48
C CYS A 292 2.55 2.11 -23.48
N ALA A 293 2.16 1.83 -22.24
CA ALA A 293 3.07 1.31 -21.22
C ALA A 293 3.46 -0.14 -21.51
N ALA A 294 2.53 -0.96 -21.98
CA ALA A 294 2.76 -2.36 -22.39
C ALA A 294 3.72 -2.45 -23.59
N GLU A 295 3.55 -1.61 -24.61
CA GLU A 295 4.46 -1.52 -25.75
C GLU A 295 5.91 -1.23 -25.36
N ARG A 296 6.10 -0.53 -24.26
CA ARG A 296 7.42 -0.18 -23.70
C ARG A 296 7.94 -1.19 -22.67
N GLY A 297 7.21 -2.27 -22.40
CA GLY A 297 7.59 -3.30 -21.43
C GLY A 297 7.46 -2.86 -19.96
N LEU A 298 6.68 -1.82 -19.67
CA LEU A 298 6.40 -1.37 -18.30
C LEU A 298 5.26 -2.15 -17.64
N ILE A 299 4.44 -2.82 -18.46
CA ILE A 299 3.31 -3.67 -18.06
C ILE A 299 3.42 -4.99 -18.78
N ASP A 300 3.18 -6.09 -18.09
CA ASP A 300 3.21 -7.44 -18.64
C ASP A 300 1.89 -7.83 -19.31
N GLU A 301 0.76 -7.40 -18.72
CA GLU A 301 -0.56 -7.71 -19.25
C GLU A 301 -1.61 -6.66 -18.86
N VAL A 302 -2.51 -6.33 -19.79
CA VAL A 302 -3.74 -5.59 -19.51
C VAL A 302 -4.86 -6.60 -19.29
N ILE A 303 -5.47 -6.59 -18.11
CA ILE A 303 -6.42 -7.60 -17.68
C ILE A 303 -7.82 -7.02 -17.48
N MET A 304 -8.86 -7.84 -17.71
CA MET A 304 -10.23 -7.45 -17.35
C MET A 304 -10.40 -7.47 -15.83
N PRO A 305 -11.07 -6.46 -15.24
CA PRO A 305 -11.23 -6.39 -13.79
C PRO A 305 -11.82 -7.65 -13.15
N ARG A 306 -12.79 -8.30 -13.78
CA ARG A 306 -13.41 -9.55 -13.29
C ARG A 306 -12.42 -10.71 -13.15
N ASP A 307 -11.33 -10.72 -13.92
CA ASP A 307 -10.35 -11.81 -13.94
C ASP A 307 -9.21 -11.60 -12.93
N THR A 308 -9.25 -10.52 -12.14
CA THR A 308 -8.17 -10.10 -11.22
C THR A 308 -7.72 -11.23 -10.30
N ARG A 309 -8.66 -11.92 -9.63
CA ARG A 309 -8.33 -13.03 -8.72
C ARG A 309 -7.47 -14.10 -9.40
N TYR A 310 -7.94 -14.62 -10.52
CA TYR A 310 -7.24 -15.65 -11.28
C TYR A 310 -5.86 -15.17 -11.73
N LYS A 311 -5.76 -13.95 -12.25
CA LYS A 311 -4.52 -13.38 -12.75
C LYS A 311 -3.49 -13.15 -11.64
N LEU A 312 -3.90 -12.71 -10.45
CA LEU A 312 -3.01 -12.59 -9.30
C LEU A 312 -2.50 -13.95 -8.82
N ILE A 313 -3.38 -14.97 -8.74
CA ILE A 313 -2.97 -16.34 -8.37
C ILE A 313 -2.01 -16.90 -9.42
N GLN A 314 -2.28 -16.71 -10.70
CA GLN A 314 -1.39 -17.14 -11.79
C GLN A 314 -0.02 -16.45 -11.70
N ALA A 315 0.03 -15.15 -11.46
CA ALA A 315 1.26 -14.41 -11.29
C ALA A 315 2.10 -14.91 -10.10
N LEU A 316 1.45 -15.19 -8.96
CA LEU A 316 2.12 -15.78 -7.80
C LEU A 316 2.68 -17.17 -8.10
N GLU A 317 1.95 -18.01 -8.84
CA GLU A 317 2.40 -19.34 -9.22
C GLU A 317 3.58 -19.26 -10.19
N MET A 318 3.58 -18.34 -11.14
CA MET A 318 4.74 -18.10 -12.03
C MET A 318 6.00 -17.70 -11.25
N CYS A 319 5.84 -16.97 -10.14
CA CYS A 319 6.93 -16.52 -9.29
C CYS A 319 7.27 -17.47 -8.14
N HIS A 320 6.62 -18.60 -8.03
CA HIS A 320 6.77 -19.56 -6.92
C HIS A 320 8.24 -19.97 -6.70
N ASN A 321 9.01 -20.16 -7.77
CA ASN A 321 10.43 -20.57 -7.70
C ASN A 321 11.39 -19.38 -7.63
N LYS A 322 10.92 -18.17 -7.39
CA LYS A 322 11.80 -17.01 -7.29
C LYS A 322 12.82 -17.22 -6.17
N ASN A 323 14.09 -17.15 -6.55
CA ASN A 323 15.22 -17.21 -5.63
C ASN A 323 16.15 -16.04 -5.95
N GLN A 324 16.01 -14.96 -5.20
CA GLN A 324 16.82 -13.75 -5.33
C GLN A 324 17.60 -13.50 -4.06
N SER A 325 18.89 -13.19 -4.20
CA SER A 325 19.73 -12.73 -3.10
C SER A 325 20.26 -11.33 -3.39
N ASN A 326 20.30 -10.50 -2.38
CA ASN A 326 20.93 -9.18 -2.47
C ASN A 326 22.46 -9.30 -2.32
N PRO A 327 23.24 -8.32 -2.83
CA PRO A 327 24.67 -8.28 -2.61
C PRO A 327 25.03 -8.33 -1.11
N PRO A 328 26.09 -9.07 -0.71
CA PRO A 328 26.47 -9.16 0.69
C PRO A 328 26.80 -7.79 1.28
N LYS A 329 26.22 -7.48 2.41
CA LYS A 329 26.47 -6.26 3.19
C LYS A 329 26.21 -6.51 4.67
N LYS A 330 26.78 -5.72 5.56
CA LYS A 330 26.54 -5.87 7.00
C LYS A 330 25.06 -5.67 7.37
N HIS A 331 24.41 -4.69 6.75
CA HIS A 331 22.98 -4.38 6.85
C HIS A 331 22.57 -3.42 5.72
N GLY A 332 21.28 -3.24 5.51
CA GLY A 332 20.75 -2.20 4.62
C GLY A 332 20.97 -0.80 5.21
N ASN A 333 21.17 0.20 4.37
CA ASN A 333 21.23 1.61 4.77
C ASN A 333 19.98 2.33 4.24
N MET A 334 18.82 1.95 4.79
CA MET A 334 17.55 2.58 4.43
C MET A 334 17.55 4.04 4.88
N PRO A 335 17.00 4.98 4.11
CA PRO A 335 16.78 6.36 4.54
C PRO A 335 15.95 6.39 5.84
N LEU A 336 16.44 7.08 6.88
CA LEU A 336 15.80 7.15 8.20
C LEU A 336 15.11 8.50 8.42
#